data_4ea56bf90e3a737d372567d149263e0d
#
_entry.id   4ea56bf90e3a737d372567d149263e0d
#
_cell.length_a   1.000
_cell.length_b   1.000
_cell.length_c   1.000
_cell.angle_alpha   90.00
_cell.angle_beta   90.00
_cell.angle_gamma   90.00
#
_symmetry.space_group_name_H-M   'P 1'
#
loop_
_entity.id
_entity.type
_entity.pdbx_description
1 polymer ?
#
loop_
_entity_poly.entity_id
_entity_poly.type
_entity_poly.pdbx_seq_one_letter_code
_entity_poly.pdbx_strand_id
1 'polypeptide(L)'
;MNQGSLKKSLASKKHTREFLVLMGLVELYLETGKPIGSNTLKEHGFQNLSSATIRNYFVELEKKDYLRQPHSSGGRVPTNEAFRLYAEECLAQTSLPLQENEELFHELENSHSRNLLHYLQLASETLSESTGYATFLTSLRFDHDMVLDIKLVSIDQERILGVLITDFGQVLTEVLPTRQKLSAFACKRIEGYLQWKIKGGAHPENLSEEEEATARSIYNEMMVRYIVRYSNFSSEDVFRTGFSQLLAYPEFSDPLALTTGLSLFENSSHMRLLLGDCVRDGKLRYWIGKDLAPYASAAQGCSVIAIPYRIGQMAAGAVGILGPCRMPYRKLFVILNQFSDVISKTLTKSLVKFKLSFRQPSVSSSTLTHEQRAIVEKNNIKLLEIKD
;
A
#
# COMPACT_ATOMS: atom_id res chain seq x y z
N MET A 1 -2.60 22.52 -52.62
CA MET A 1 -3.07 21.83 -51.38
C MET A 1 -2.19 20.63 -51.14
N ASN A 2 -1.56 20.57 -49.99
CA ASN A 2 -0.36 19.79 -49.71
C ASN A 2 -0.70 18.31 -49.41
N GLN A 3 -0.33 17.37 -50.27
CA GLN A 3 -0.56 15.91 -50.09
C GLN A 3 0.01 15.35 -48.80
N GLY A 4 1.00 16.02 -48.21
CA GLY A 4 1.59 15.67 -46.92
C GLY A 4 0.68 15.95 -45.71
N SER A 5 -0.14 16.99 -45.78
CA SER A 5 -1.09 17.37 -44.70
C SER A 5 -2.29 16.40 -44.65
N LEU A 6 -2.78 15.96 -45.82
CA LEU A 6 -3.83 14.96 -45.91
C LEU A 6 -3.41 13.57 -45.41
N LYS A 7 -2.16 13.13 -45.72
CA LYS A 7 -1.63 11.85 -45.22
C LYS A 7 -1.43 11.87 -43.70
N LYS A 8 -0.96 12.98 -43.10
CA LYS A 8 -0.85 13.14 -41.63
C LYS A 8 -2.23 13.12 -40.96
N SER A 9 -3.24 13.81 -41.52
CA SER A 9 -4.60 13.83 -40.99
C SER A 9 -5.30 12.46 -41.07
N LEU A 10 -5.09 11.72 -42.17
CA LEU A 10 -5.64 10.36 -42.34
C LEU A 10 -4.97 9.34 -41.42
N ALA A 11 -3.64 9.45 -41.22
CA ALA A 11 -2.91 8.62 -40.26
C ALA A 11 -3.36 8.90 -38.80
N SER A 12 -3.53 10.16 -38.45
CA SER A 12 -4.07 10.56 -37.14
C SER A 12 -5.48 9.99 -36.89
N LYS A 13 -6.39 10.09 -37.87
CA LYS A 13 -7.74 9.53 -37.75
C LYS A 13 -7.77 7.99 -37.72
N LYS A 14 -6.83 7.32 -38.41
CA LYS A 14 -6.69 5.87 -38.35
C LYS A 14 -6.21 5.40 -37.01
N HIS A 15 -5.22 6.08 -36.43
CA HIS A 15 -4.70 5.82 -35.07
C HIS A 15 -5.78 6.02 -34.01
N THR A 16 -6.58 7.07 -34.12
CA THR A 16 -7.67 7.31 -33.18
C THR A 16 -8.73 6.21 -33.24
N ARG A 17 -9.09 5.72 -34.44
CA ARG A 17 -10.06 4.62 -34.60
C ARG A 17 -9.53 3.29 -34.13
N GLU A 18 -8.27 2.97 -34.40
CA GLU A 18 -7.60 1.77 -33.93
C GLU A 18 -7.57 1.74 -32.40
N PHE A 19 -7.26 2.86 -31.77
CA PHE A 19 -7.28 3.03 -30.32
C PHE A 19 -8.69 2.81 -29.75
N LEU A 20 -9.71 3.40 -30.33
CA LEU A 20 -11.09 3.20 -29.88
C LEU A 20 -11.54 1.74 -30.01
N VAL A 21 -11.16 1.06 -31.11
CA VAL A 21 -11.44 -0.38 -31.29
C VAL A 21 -10.74 -1.21 -30.19
N LEU A 22 -9.51 -0.87 -29.83
CA LEU A 22 -8.81 -1.55 -28.73
C LEU A 22 -9.52 -1.31 -27.38
N MET A 23 -9.87 -0.07 -27.06
CA MET A 23 -10.58 0.26 -25.80
C MET A 23 -11.91 -0.49 -25.70
N GLY A 24 -12.73 -0.47 -26.76
CA GLY A 24 -14.00 -1.19 -26.78
C GLY A 24 -13.84 -2.71 -26.70
N LEU A 25 -12.79 -3.28 -27.31
CA LEU A 25 -12.49 -4.70 -27.17
C LEU A 25 -12.09 -5.06 -25.74
N VAL A 26 -11.22 -4.25 -25.10
CA VAL A 26 -10.80 -4.46 -23.70
C VAL A 26 -12.02 -4.37 -22.79
N GLU A 27 -12.87 -3.35 -22.93
CA GLU A 27 -14.08 -3.15 -22.13
C GLU A 27 -15.02 -4.35 -22.22
N LEU A 28 -15.33 -4.80 -23.45
CA LEU A 28 -16.18 -5.95 -23.66
C LEU A 28 -15.56 -7.26 -23.15
N TYR A 29 -14.23 -7.40 -23.25
CA TYR A 29 -13.52 -8.55 -22.67
C TYR A 29 -13.56 -8.54 -21.13
N LEU A 30 -13.44 -7.38 -20.50
CA LEU A 30 -13.57 -7.25 -19.04
C LEU A 30 -14.96 -7.69 -18.56
N GLU A 31 -16.01 -7.38 -19.32
CA GLU A 31 -17.40 -7.76 -19.01
C GLU A 31 -17.64 -9.26 -19.22
N THR A 32 -17.20 -9.80 -20.36
CA THR A 32 -17.60 -11.15 -20.77
C THR A 32 -16.62 -12.26 -20.39
N GLY A 33 -15.34 -11.92 -20.23
CA GLY A 33 -14.26 -12.89 -20.03
C GLY A 33 -13.99 -13.80 -21.23
N LYS A 34 -14.63 -13.55 -22.38
CA LYS A 34 -14.56 -14.41 -23.57
C LYS A 34 -13.81 -13.72 -24.71
N PRO A 35 -13.10 -14.47 -25.57
CA PRO A 35 -12.47 -13.89 -26.75
C PRO A 35 -13.47 -13.11 -27.63
N ILE A 36 -13.12 -11.88 -28.00
CA ILE A 36 -14.01 -10.97 -28.74
C ILE A 36 -13.83 -11.11 -30.25
N GLY A 37 -14.92 -11.43 -30.95
CA GLY A 37 -14.99 -11.47 -32.40
C GLY A 37 -15.28 -10.09 -33.03
N SER A 38 -14.91 -9.90 -34.29
CA SER A 38 -15.18 -8.65 -35.02
C SER A 38 -16.66 -8.33 -35.16
N ASN A 39 -17.52 -9.34 -35.29
CA ASN A 39 -18.98 -9.15 -35.35
C ASN A 39 -19.52 -8.74 -33.97
N THR A 40 -19.07 -9.41 -32.92
CA THR A 40 -19.46 -9.09 -31.54
C THR A 40 -19.11 -7.64 -31.19
N LEU A 41 -17.90 -7.20 -31.53
CA LEU A 41 -17.49 -5.82 -31.28
C LEU A 41 -18.29 -4.82 -32.12
N LYS A 42 -18.61 -5.17 -33.37
CA LYS A 42 -19.47 -4.34 -34.22
C LYS A 42 -20.85 -4.10 -33.60
N GLU A 43 -21.45 -5.14 -33.04
CA GLU A 43 -22.77 -5.08 -32.39
C GLU A 43 -22.74 -4.25 -31.09
N HIS A 44 -21.60 -4.21 -30.40
CA HIS A 44 -21.40 -3.49 -29.15
C HIS A 44 -20.73 -2.10 -29.34
N GLY A 45 -21.31 -1.25 -30.17
CA GLY A 45 -20.96 0.16 -30.30
C GLY A 45 -20.11 0.54 -31.52
N PHE A 46 -19.72 -0.40 -32.39
CA PHE A 46 -18.94 -0.12 -33.62
C PHE A 46 -19.73 -0.37 -34.90
N GLN A 47 -21.02 -0.09 -34.90
CA GLN A 47 -21.93 -0.34 -36.05
C GLN A 47 -21.55 0.44 -37.32
N ASN A 48 -20.84 1.55 -37.15
CA ASN A 48 -20.31 2.40 -38.23
C ASN A 48 -19.07 1.80 -38.93
N LEU A 49 -18.52 0.68 -38.42
CA LEU A 49 -17.42 -0.05 -39.05
C LEU A 49 -17.89 -1.39 -39.64
N SER A 50 -17.29 -1.79 -40.75
CA SER A 50 -17.49 -3.15 -41.24
C SER A 50 -16.71 -4.16 -40.38
N SER A 51 -17.24 -5.39 -40.27
CA SER A 51 -16.53 -6.48 -39.58
C SER A 51 -15.13 -6.76 -40.19
N ALA A 52 -14.99 -6.58 -41.51
CA ALA A 52 -13.70 -6.68 -42.21
C ALA A 52 -12.73 -5.57 -41.76
N THR A 53 -13.22 -4.34 -41.59
CA THR A 53 -12.41 -3.21 -41.09
C THR A 53 -11.94 -3.48 -39.66
N ILE A 54 -12.80 -3.99 -38.78
CA ILE A 54 -12.46 -4.36 -37.41
C ILE A 54 -11.40 -5.48 -37.40
N ARG A 55 -11.52 -6.50 -38.25
CA ARG A 55 -10.50 -7.54 -38.40
C ARG A 55 -9.14 -6.99 -38.82
N ASN A 56 -9.09 -6.01 -39.71
CA ASN A 56 -7.86 -5.36 -40.11
C ASN A 56 -7.21 -4.62 -38.89
N TYR A 57 -8.01 -3.94 -38.07
CA TYR A 57 -7.49 -3.34 -36.82
C TYR A 57 -6.99 -4.41 -35.84
N PHE A 58 -7.68 -5.54 -35.71
CA PHE A 58 -7.20 -6.63 -34.85
C PHE A 58 -5.82 -7.14 -35.27
N VAL A 59 -5.59 -7.33 -36.58
CA VAL A 59 -4.30 -7.75 -37.12
C VAL A 59 -3.19 -6.71 -36.81
N GLU A 60 -3.49 -5.43 -36.96
CA GLU A 60 -2.51 -4.38 -36.65
C GLU A 60 -2.25 -4.30 -35.14
N LEU A 61 -3.25 -4.47 -34.31
CA LEU A 61 -3.12 -4.50 -32.85
C LEU A 61 -2.39 -5.76 -32.34
N GLU A 62 -2.52 -6.90 -33.04
CA GLU A 62 -1.70 -8.10 -32.75
C GLU A 62 -0.22 -7.86 -33.05
N LYS A 63 0.09 -7.25 -34.20
CA LYS A 63 1.50 -6.90 -34.57
C LYS A 63 2.15 -5.96 -33.54
N LYS A 64 1.34 -5.16 -32.83
CA LYS A 64 1.77 -4.24 -31.77
C LYS A 64 1.76 -4.86 -30.37
N ASP A 65 1.48 -6.16 -30.26
CA ASP A 65 1.39 -6.91 -29.00
C ASP A 65 0.27 -6.43 -28.05
N TYR A 66 -0.75 -5.75 -28.54
CA TYR A 66 -1.92 -5.40 -27.74
C TYR A 66 -2.99 -6.51 -27.70
N LEU A 67 -3.08 -7.31 -28.74
CA LEU A 67 -4.02 -8.41 -28.82
C LEU A 67 -3.31 -9.73 -29.10
N ARG A 68 -3.92 -10.82 -28.69
CA ARG A 68 -3.52 -12.16 -29.11
C ARG A 68 -4.73 -12.99 -29.53
N GLN A 69 -4.50 -13.95 -30.41
CA GLN A 69 -5.50 -14.94 -30.85
C GLN A 69 -5.27 -16.25 -30.10
N PRO A 70 -6.16 -16.65 -29.16
CA PRO A 70 -5.97 -17.90 -28.40
C PRO A 70 -6.09 -19.14 -29.30
N HIS A 71 -7.01 -19.10 -30.30
CA HIS A 71 -7.28 -20.21 -31.24
C HIS A 71 -7.46 -19.66 -32.66
N SER A 72 -7.05 -20.40 -33.68
CA SER A 72 -7.04 -20.00 -35.06
C SER A 72 -8.42 -19.54 -35.66
N SER A 73 -9.53 -20.07 -35.10
CA SER A 73 -10.90 -19.69 -35.47
C SER A 73 -11.57 -18.76 -34.48
N GLY A 74 -10.86 -18.33 -33.42
CA GLY A 74 -11.42 -17.59 -32.31
C GLY A 74 -11.34 -16.07 -32.45
N GLY A 75 -12.00 -15.37 -31.52
CA GLY A 75 -11.84 -13.92 -31.32
C GLY A 75 -10.45 -13.54 -30.84
N ARG A 76 -10.32 -12.29 -30.37
CA ARG A 76 -9.09 -11.74 -29.79
C ARG A 76 -9.25 -11.54 -28.31
N VAL A 77 -8.14 -11.69 -27.60
CA VAL A 77 -8.05 -11.35 -26.16
C VAL A 77 -6.99 -10.29 -25.95
N PRO A 78 -7.18 -9.36 -24.99
CA PRO A 78 -6.17 -8.37 -24.65
C PRO A 78 -4.92 -9.01 -24.07
N THR A 79 -3.77 -8.40 -24.31
CA THR A 79 -2.50 -8.68 -23.61
C THR A 79 -2.38 -7.79 -22.38
N ASN A 80 -1.34 -7.99 -21.58
CA ASN A 80 -1.03 -7.11 -20.45
C ASN A 80 -0.77 -5.67 -20.90
N GLU A 81 -0.19 -5.48 -22.10
CA GLU A 81 0.04 -4.16 -22.68
C GLU A 81 -1.28 -3.44 -23.00
N ALA A 82 -2.29 -4.18 -23.49
CA ALA A 82 -3.62 -3.62 -23.73
C ALA A 82 -4.30 -3.22 -22.42
N PHE A 83 -4.23 -4.05 -21.39
CA PHE A 83 -4.77 -3.70 -20.07
C PHE A 83 -4.07 -2.48 -19.46
N ARG A 84 -2.75 -2.36 -19.65
CA ARG A 84 -1.99 -1.19 -19.18
C ARG A 84 -2.45 0.09 -19.87
N LEU A 85 -2.55 0.06 -21.20
CA LEU A 85 -3.02 1.22 -21.96
C LEU A 85 -4.46 1.60 -21.60
N TYR A 86 -5.33 0.60 -21.37
CA TYR A 86 -6.70 0.83 -20.91
C TYR A 86 -6.74 1.43 -19.50
N ALA A 87 -5.93 0.93 -18.58
CA ALA A 87 -5.85 1.46 -17.22
C ALA A 87 -5.32 2.92 -17.20
N GLU A 88 -4.34 3.23 -18.05
CA GLU A 88 -3.83 4.59 -18.22
C GLU A 88 -4.91 5.56 -18.69
N GLU A 89 -5.69 5.16 -19.71
CA GLU A 89 -6.83 5.95 -20.20
C GLU A 89 -7.91 6.13 -19.13
N CYS A 90 -8.25 5.05 -18.40
CA CYS A 90 -9.19 5.14 -17.28
C CYS A 90 -8.71 6.09 -16.20
N LEU A 91 -7.43 6.08 -15.87
CA LEU A 91 -6.86 6.98 -14.86
C LEU A 91 -6.91 8.43 -15.31
N ALA A 92 -6.65 8.71 -16.59
CA ALA A 92 -6.75 10.06 -17.15
C ALA A 92 -8.19 10.62 -17.12
N GLN A 93 -9.20 9.73 -17.20
CA GLN A 93 -10.63 10.08 -17.20
C GLN A 93 -11.29 10.06 -15.80
N THR A 94 -10.60 9.61 -14.77
CA THR A 94 -11.16 9.37 -13.42
C THR A 94 -11.56 10.66 -12.66
N SER A 95 -11.49 11.82 -13.28
CA SER A 95 -11.96 13.10 -12.70
C SER A 95 -13.50 13.24 -12.62
N LEU A 96 -14.26 12.25 -13.04
CA LEU A 96 -15.72 12.27 -12.95
C LEU A 96 -16.19 11.57 -11.67
N PRO A 97 -16.96 12.24 -10.79
CA PRO A 97 -17.56 11.58 -9.64
C PRO A 97 -18.62 10.58 -10.11
N LEU A 98 -18.40 9.30 -9.85
CA LEU A 98 -19.48 8.31 -9.91
C LEU A 98 -20.25 8.38 -8.59
N GLN A 99 -21.50 8.82 -8.65
CA GLN A 99 -22.39 9.01 -7.49
C GLN A 99 -22.83 7.70 -6.80
N GLU A 100 -22.41 6.53 -7.29
CA GLU A 100 -23.05 5.27 -6.93
C GLU A 100 -22.53 4.57 -5.68
N ASN A 101 -21.49 5.08 -4.99
CA ASN A 101 -20.83 4.31 -3.92
C ASN A 101 -20.76 5.04 -2.55
N GLU A 102 -21.49 6.13 -2.34
CA GLU A 102 -21.46 6.84 -1.05
C GLU A 102 -21.94 5.96 0.11
N GLU A 103 -22.89 5.05 -0.12
CA GLU A 103 -23.40 4.14 0.90
C GLU A 103 -22.40 3.03 1.27
N LEU A 104 -21.49 2.68 0.35
CA LEU A 104 -20.60 1.52 0.48
C LEU A 104 -19.63 1.63 1.68
N PHE A 105 -19.26 2.84 2.04
CA PHE A 105 -18.29 3.10 3.12
C PHE A 105 -18.89 3.91 4.28
N HIS A 106 -20.21 4.05 4.33
CA HIS A 106 -20.91 4.82 5.37
C HIS A 106 -20.63 4.27 6.79
N GLU A 107 -20.52 2.96 6.93
CA GLU A 107 -20.15 2.35 8.22
C GLU A 107 -18.74 2.73 8.67
N LEU A 108 -17.80 2.80 7.71
CA LEU A 108 -16.42 3.24 7.99
C LEU A 108 -16.34 4.71 8.37
N GLU A 109 -17.14 5.58 7.75
CA GLU A 109 -17.19 7.01 8.11
C GLU A 109 -17.68 7.26 9.52
N ASN A 110 -18.66 6.45 9.98
CA ASN A 110 -19.28 6.56 11.30
C ASN A 110 -18.57 5.73 12.37
N SER A 111 -17.60 4.93 11.98
CA SER A 111 -16.81 4.12 12.91
C SER A 111 -15.85 5.00 13.72
N HIS A 112 -16.24 5.28 14.97
CA HIS A 112 -15.39 6.03 15.91
C HIS A 112 -14.62 5.05 16.80
N SER A 113 -13.69 4.31 16.23
CA SER A 113 -12.85 3.39 16.99
C SER A 113 -11.70 4.11 17.65
N ARG A 114 -11.52 3.92 18.98
CA ARG A 114 -10.29 4.28 19.68
C ARG A 114 -9.11 3.40 19.27
N ASN A 115 -9.39 2.21 18.76
CA ASN A 115 -8.41 1.26 18.28
C ASN A 115 -8.24 1.42 16.77
N LEU A 116 -7.23 2.18 16.37
CA LEU A 116 -6.93 2.46 14.96
C LEU A 116 -6.58 1.17 14.18
N LEU A 117 -5.94 0.20 14.83
CA LEU A 117 -5.60 -1.09 14.19
C LEU A 117 -6.87 -1.86 13.85
N HIS A 118 -7.83 -1.92 14.78
CA HIS A 118 -9.12 -2.56 14.52
C HIS A 118 -9.91 -1.85 13.40
N TYR A 119 -9.85 -0.52 13.37
CA TYR A 119 -10.45 0.26 12.29
C TYR A 119 -9.83 -0.06 10.92
N LEU A 120 -8.51 -0.15 10.83
CA LEU A 120 -7.81 -0.47 9.58
C LEU A 120 -8.09 -1.92 9.13
N GLN A 121 -8.23 -2.84 10.08
CA GLN A 121 -8.63 -4.21 9.77
C GLN A 121 -10.05 -4.24 9.19
N LEU A 122 -11.02 -3.62 9.85
CA LEU A 122 -12.40 -3.51 9.36
C LEU A 122 -12.45 -2.85 7.98
N ALA A 123 -11.68 -1.77 7.78
CA ALA A 123 -11.57 -1.09 6.50
C ALA A 123 -11.05 -2.03 5.38
N SER A 124 -10.03 -2.84 5.68
CA SER A 124 -9.50 -3.82 4.75
C SER A 124 -10.54 -4.89 4.38
N GLU A 125 -11.29 -5.39 5.35
CA GLU A 125 -12.37 -6.36 5.16
C GLU A 125 -13.50 -5.78 4.29
N THR A 126 -13.98 -4.58 4.63
CA THR A 126 -15.02 -3.88 3.86
C THR A 126 -14.61 -3.66 2.40
N LEU A 127 -13.36 -3.26 2.14
CA LEU A 127 -12.87 -3.09 0.77
C LEU A 127 -12.83 -4.41 0.01
N SER A 128 -12.37 -5.49 0.65
CA SER A 128 -12.32 -6.81 0.03
C SER A 128 -13.71 -7.32 -0.34
N GLU A 129 -14.69 -7.18 0.54
CA GLU A 129 -16.07 -7.58 0.31
C GLU A 129 -16.72 -6.76 -0.81
N SER A 130 -16.48 -5.44 -0.80
CA SER A 130 -17.04 -4.51 -1.79
C SER A 130 -16.48 -4.70 -3.20
N THR A 131 -15.22 -5.12 -3.29
CA THR A 131 -14.54 -5.26 -4.58
C THR A 131 -14.51 -6.70 -5.10
N GLY A 132 -14.60 -7.70 -4.21
CA GLY A 132 -14.40 -9.11 -4.53
C GLY A 132 -12.94 -9.48 -4.82
N TYR A 133 -11.99 -8.67 -4.35
CA TYR A 133 -10.55 -8.89 -4.54
C TYR A 133 -9.81 -9.06 -3.23
N ALA A 134 -8.65 -9.70 -3.29
CA ALA A 134 -7.73 -9.73 -2.16
C ALA A 134 -7.24 -8.31 -1.86
N THR A 135 -7.35 -7.90 -0.61
CA THR A 135 -7.00 -6.55 -0.15
C THR A 135 -5.84 -6.60 0.82
N PHE A 136 -4.97 -5.62 0.72
CA PHE A 136 -3.88 -5.39 1.65
C PHE A 136 -3.78 -3.90 1.97
N LEU A 137 -3.54 -3.60 3.23
CA LEU A 137 -3.49 -2.26 3.75
C LEU A 137 -2.33 -2.15 4.73
N THR A 138 -1.46 -1.15 4.57
CA THR A 138 -0.39 -0.92 5.53
C THR A 138 -0.98 -0.48 6.86
N SER A 139 -0.40 -0.97 7.95
CA SER A 139 -0.69 -0.40 9.26
C SER A 139 -0.17 1.05 9.32
N LEU A 140 -0.64 1.80 10.31
CA LEU A 140 -0.16 3.15 10.59
C LEU A 140 1.29 3.09 11.14
N ARG A 141 2.21 2.65 10.31
CA ARG A 141 3.64 2.75 10.57
C ARG A 141 4.20 3.83 9.70
N PHE A 142 4.61 4.89 10.36
CA PHE A 142 5.22 6.01 9.69
C PHE A 142 6.73 5.95 9.90
N ASP A 143 7.46 6.42 8.91
CA ASP A 143 8.88 6.73 9.06
C ASP A 143 9.13 7.78 10.16
N HIS A 144 8.08 8.11 10.93
CA HIS A 144 8.01 9.20 11.89
C HIS A 144 7.25 8.88 13.17
N ASP A 145 6.98 7.60 13.47
CA ASP A 145 6.41 7.22 14.75
C ASP A 145 7.45 7.48 15.85
N MET A 146 7.15 8.40 16.75
CA MET A 146 8.09 8.82 17.80
C MET A 146 7.75 8.12 19.11
N VAL A 147 8.80 7.74 19.84
CA VAL A 147 8.62 7.22 21.19
C VAL A 147 8.07 8.31 22.08
N LEU A 148 6.87 8.10 22.62
CA LEU A 148 6.18 9.03 23.51
C LEU A 148 6.61 8.79 24.98
N ASP A 149 6.70 7.52 25.38
CA ASP A 149 7.00 7.14 26.76
C ASP A 149 7.54 5.70 26.83
N ILE A 150 8.29 5.41 27.90
CA ILE A 150 8.73 4.07 28.25
C ILE A 150 8.35 3.83 29.72
N LYS A 151 7.64 2.73 30.00
CA LYS A 151 7.30 2.25 31.32
C LYS A 151 8.05 0.97 31.64
N LEU A 152 8.34 0.77 32.91
CA LEU A 152 9.10 -0.36 33.39
C LEU A 152 8.32 -1.15 34.46
N VAL A 153 8.30 -2.47 34.27
CA VAL A 153 7.69 -3.40 35.22
C VAL A 153 8.72 -4.46 35.62
N SER A 154 9.10 -4.52 36.90
CA SER A 154 10.02 -5.55 37.39
C SER A 154 9.35 -6.92 37.36
N ILE A 155 9.95 -7.89 36.66
CA ILE A 155 9.45 -9.27 36.58
C ILE A 155 10.05 -10.09 37.72
N ASP A 156 11.36 -10.15 37.77
CA ASP A 156 12.12 -10.93 38.78
C ASP A 156 13.46 -10.28 39.10
N GLN A 157 14.43 -11.05 39.58
CA GLN A 157 15.73 -10.52 40.01
C GLN A 157 16.62 -10.10 38.83
N GLU A 158 16.40 -10.69 37.63
CA GLU A 158 17.28 -10.54 36.48
C GLU A 158 16.58 -9.94 35.28
N ARG A 159 15.25 -9.72 35.36
CA ARG A 159 14.47 -9.29 34.21
C ARG A 159 13.50 -8.17 34.53
N ILE A 160 13.38 -7.26 33.58
CA ILE A 160 12.43 -6.16 33.60
C ILE A 160 11.65 -6.15 32.26
N LEU A 161 10.36 -5.88 32.33
CA LEU A 161 9.55 -5.60 31.16
C LEU A 161 9.61 -4.11 30.87
N GLY A 162 10.12 -3.74 29.71
CA GLY A 162 10.00 -2.41 29.13
C GLY A 162 8.76 -2.33 28.26
N VAL A 163 7.92 -1.32 28.49
CA VAL A 163 6.73 -1.02 27.69
C VAL A 163 6.98 0.33 27.02
N LEU A 164 7.24 0.30 25.71
CA LEU A 164 7.46 1.49 24.91
C LEU A 164 6.13 1.87 24.25
N ILE A 165 5.77 3.15 24.38
CA ILE A 165 4.54 3.71 23.83
C ILE A 165 4.92 4.77 22.80
N THR A 166 4.32 4.70 21.63
CA THR A 166 4.57 5.65 20.53
C THR A 166 3.47 6.69 20.42
N ASP A 167 3.73 7.77 19.68
CA ASP A 167 2.79 8.87 19.42
C ASP A 167 1.49 8.36 18.75
N PHE A 168 1.58 7.27 17.98
CA PHE A 168 0.41 6.64 17.34
C PHE A 168 -0.29 5.61 18.21
N GLY A 169 0.10 5.50 19.50
CA GLY A 169 -0.52 4.58 20.44
C GLY A 169 -0.09 3.13 20.25
N GLN A 170 0.95 2.85 19.49
CA GLN A 170 1.55 1.52 19.45
C GLN A 170 2.19 1.23 20.81
N VAL A 171 2.00 0.00 21.29
CA VAL A 171 2.60 -0.47 22.54
C VAL A 171 3.51 -1.64 22.21
N LEU A 172 4.81 -1.44 22.42
CA LEU A 172 5.83 -2.46 22.23
C LEU A 172 6.33 -2.91 23.58
N THR A 173 6.41 -4.21 23.79
CA THR A 173 6.88 -4.81 25.05
C THR A 173 8.15 -5.61 24.80
N GLU A 174 9.16 -5.39 25.63
CA GLU A 174 10.44 -6.09 25.55
C GLU A 174 10.89 -6.53 26.94
N VAL A 175 11.31 -7.77 27.05
CA VAL A 175 11.95 -8.28 28.27
C VAL A 175 13.45 -8.00 28.22
N LEU A 176 13.94 -7.22 29.16
CA LEU A 176 15.33 -6.80 29.23
C LEU A 176 16.02 -7.43 30.44
N PRO A 177 17.29 -7.84 30.31
CA PRO A 177 18.06 -8.32 31.44
C PRO A 177 18.46 -7.16 32.36
N THR A 178 18.45 -7.41 33.65
CA THR A 178 18.97 -6.50 34.68
C THR A 178 19.98 -7.22 35.58
N ARG A 179 20.93 -6.47 36.14
CA ARG A 179 21.94 -7.08 37.04
C ARG A 179 21.39 -7.41 38.41
N GLN A 180 20.32 -6.74 38.81
CA GLN A 180 19.65 -6.90 40.09
C GLN A 180 18.17 -6.55 39.98
N LYS A 181 17.40 -7.04 40.96
CA LYS A 181 15.99 -6.70 41.07
C LYS A 181 15.81 -5.20 41.31
N LEU A 182 15.07 -4.54 40.45
CA LEU A 182 14.70 -3.16 40.61
C LEU A 182 13.43 -3.03 41.44
N SER A 183 13.50 -2.20 42.49
CA SER A 183 12.30 -1.86 43.25
C SER A 183 11.35 -0.98 42.44
N ALA A 184 10.08 -0.92 42.83
CA ALA A 184 9.10 -0.03 42.16
C ALA A 184 9.54 1.45 42.18
N PHE A 185 10.22 1.89 43.25
CA PHE A 185 10.77 3.24 43.32
C PHE A 185 11.98 3.45 42.39
N ALA A 186 12.86 2.45 42.28
CA ALA A 186 13.97 2.50 41.33
C ALA A 186 13.43 2.54 39.88
N CYS A 187 12.44 1.71 39.53
CA CYS A 187 11.77 1.76 38.21
C CYS A 187 11.23 3.16 37.90
N LYS A 188 10.57 3.80 38.88
CA LYS A 188 10.04 5.17 38.73
C LYS A 188 11.13 6.21 38.46
N ARG A 189 12.27 6.13 39.16
CA ARG A 189 13.40 7.05 38.92
C ARG A 189 14.02 6.81 37.55
N ILE A 190 14.22 5.55 37.18
CA ILE A 190 14.71 5.17 35.86
C ILE A 190 13.75 5.64 34.77
N GLU A 191 12.42 5.47 34.92
CA GLU A 191 11.43 6.03 34.00
C GLU A 191 11.58 7.54 33.80
N GLY A 192 11.87 8.28 34.89
CA GLY A 192 12.18 9.71 34.83
C GLY A 192 13.39 10.02 33.92
N TYR A 193 14.45 9.22 34.03
CA TYR A 193 15.60 9.32 33.12
C TYR A 193 15.24 9.02 31.66
N LEU A 194 14.46 7.97 31.42
CA LEU A 194 14.01 7.60 30.07
C LEU A 194 13.15 8.72 29.45
N GLN A 195 12.26 9.30 30.25
CA GLN A 195 11.43 10.44 29.79
C GLN A 195 12.30 11.68 29.48
N TRP A 196 13.31 11.96 30.31
CA TRP A 196 14.25 13.03 30.01
C TRP A 196 15.00 12.81 28.70
N LYS A 197 15.45 11.59 28.43
CA LYS A 197 16.11 11.23 27.15
C LYS A 197 15.19 11.38 25.95
N ILE A 198 13.91 11.08 26.09
CA ILE A 198 12.92 11.14 25.01
C ILE A 198 12.41 12.57 24.76
N LYS A 199 12.08 13.29 25.83
CA LYS A 199 11.39 14.59 25.74
C LYS A 199 12.32 15.79 25.90
N GLY A 200 13.53 15.57 26.38
CA GLY A 200 14.43 16.65 26.80
C GLY A 200 14.01 17.24 28.14
N GLY A 201 14.64 18.35 28.53
CA GLY A 201 14.39 19.04 29.79
C GLY A 201 15.56 18.92 30.78
N ALA A 202 15.26 19.10 32.06
CA ALA A 202 16.28 18.99 33.09
C ALA A 202 16.63 17.52 33.40
N HIS A 203 17.91 17.25 33.61
CA HIS A 203 18.37 15.92 34.02
C HIS A 203 17.81 15.58 35.42
N PRO A 204 17.26 14.38 35.63
CA PRO A 204 16.75 14.00 36.94
C PRO A 204 17.90 13.86 37.98
N GLU A 205 17.79 14.58 39.09
CA GLU A 205 18.83 14.66 40.12
C GLU A 205 18.81 13.50 41.13
N ASN A 206 17.75 12.67 41.12
CA ASN A 206 17.48 11.67 42.15
C ASN A 206 17.89 10.23 41.76
N LEU A 207 18.85 10.06 40.87
CA LEU A 207 19.36 8.74 40.47
C LEU A 207 20.71 8.48 41.12
N SER A 208 20.91 7.24 41.62
CA SER A 208 22.27 6.79 41.96
C SER A 208 23.08 6.51 40.70
N GLU A 209 24.41 6.48 40.77
CA GLU A 209 25.27 6.13 39.64
C GLU A 209 24.92 4.76 39.02
N GLU A 210 24.58 3.78 39.87
CA GLU A 210 24.17 2.45 39.43
C GLU A 210 22.82 2.48 38.71
N GLU A 211 21.86 3.25 39.20
CA GLU A 211 20.55 3.43 38.58
C GLU A 211 20.66 4.17 37.25
N GLU A 212 21.53 5.16 37.16
CA GLU A 212 21.78 5.88 35.90
C GLU A 212 22.45 4.98 34.86
N ALA A 213 23.45 4.17 35.27
CA ALA A 213 24.07 3.19 34.38
C ALA A 213 23.03 2.17 33.84
N THR A 214 22.15 1.70 34.73
CA THR A 214 21.06 0.79 34.39
C THR A 214 20.06 1.47 33.47
N ALA A 215 19.65 2.71 33.74
CA ALA A 215 18.74 3.51 32.93
C ALA A 215 19.30 3.72 31.51
N ARG A 216 20.59 4.01 31.40
CA ARG A 216 21.31 4.17 30.15
C ARG A 216 21.33 2.87 29.34
N SER A 217 21.59 1.74 30.00
CA SER A 217 21.57 0.42 29.37
C SER A 217 20.18 0.06 28.85
N ILE A 218 19.14 0.26 29.68
CA ILE A 218 17.74 0.01 29.30
C ILE A 218 17.34 0.91 28.13
N TYR A 219 17.67 2.21 28.18
CA TYR A 219 17.36 3.14 27.09
C TYR A 219 17.99 2.67 25.76
N ASN A 220 19.28 2.38 25.78
CA ASN A 220 20.00 1.96 24.59
C ASN A 220 19.43 0.66 24.01
N GLU A 221 19.17 -0.34 24.86
CA GLU A 221 18.62 -1.62 24.45
C GLU A 221 17.21 -1.48 23.86
N MET A 222 16.33 -0.71 24.53
CA MET A 222 14.98 -0.44 24.05
C MET A 222 15.00 0.30 22.72
N MET A 223 15.84 1.32 22.58
CA MET A 223 15.94 2.11 21.36
C MET A 223 16.55 1.31 20.21
N VAL A 224 17.55 0.48 20.45
CA VAL A 224 18.11 -0.41 19.41
C VAL A 224 17.04 -1.39 18.94
N ARG A 225 16.33 -2.04 19.87
CA ARG A 225 15.26 -2.98 19.50
C ARG A 225 14.11 -2.29 18.78
N TYR A 226 13.74 -1.10 19.21
CA TYR A 226 12.76 -0.27 18.55
C TYR A 226 13.19 0.05 17.11
N ILE A 227 14.41 0.55 16.91
CA ILE A 227 14.95 0.89 15.59
C ILE A 227 15.06 -0.35 14.70
N VAL A 228 15.56 -1.47 15.23
CA VAL A 228 15.67 -2.73 14.47
C VAL A 228 14.28 -3.23 14.07
N ARG A 229 13.32 -3.22 14.99
CA ARG A 229 11.93 -3.61 14.69
C ARG A 229 11.27 -2.64 13.72
N TYR A 230 11.54 -1.36 13.85
CA TYR A 230 11.07 -0.31 12.94
C TYR A 230 11.67 -0.45 11.54
N SER A 231 12.96 -0.83 11.45
CA SER A 231 13.64 -1.10 10.18
C SER A 231 13.21 -2.43 9.55
N ASN A 232 12.79 -3.39 10.36
CA ASN A 232 12.32 -4.70 9.93
C ASN A 232 10.79 -4.70 9.86
N PHE A 233 10.27 -4.67 8.65
CA PHE A 233 8.84 -4.79 8.40
C PHE A 233 8.37 -6.18 8.85
N SER A 234 7.51 -6.24 9.86
CA SER A 234 6.89 -7.49 10.27
C SER A 234 5.65 -7.80 9.44
N SER A 235 5.21 -9.06 9.43
CA SER A 235 3.94 -9.44 8.81
C SER A 235 2.73 -8.74 9.41
N GLU A 236 2.87 -8.22 10.64
CA GLU A 236 1.84 -7.48 11.36
C GLU A 236 1.63 -6.05 10.85
N ASP A 237 2.53 -5.55 10.00
CA ASP A 237 2.48 -4.19 9.48
C ASP A 237 1.61 -4.05 8.22
N VAL A 238 1.08 -5.16 7.71
CA VAL A 238 0.16 -5.18 6.57
C VAL A 238 -1.05 -6.04 6.91
N PHE A 239 -2.21 -5.41 6.98
CA PHE A 239 -3.48 -6.12 7.02
C PHE A 239 -3.71 -6.78 5.67
N ARG A 240 -4.09 -8.05 5.68
CA ARG A 240 -4.37 -8.85 4.49
C ARG A 240 -5.67 -9.57 4.67
N THR A 241 -6.54 -9.47 3.68
CA THR A 241 -7.83 -10.16 3.71
C THR A 241 -8.31 -10.51 2.31
N GLY A 242 -9.25 -11.43 2.23
CA GLY A 242 -9.99 -11.72 1.02
C GLY A 242 -9.21 -12.47 -0.07
N PHE A 243 -8.07 -13.12 0.22
CA PHE A 243 -7.37 -13.91 -0.80
C PHE A 243 -8.28 -15.02 -1.39
N SER A 244 -9.17 -15.59 -0.58
CA SER A 244 -10.17 -16.56 -1.02
C SER A 244 -11.13 -16.03 -2.09
N GLN A 245 -11.35 -14.73 -2.18
CA GLN A 245 -12.17 -14.08 -3.22
C GLN A 245 -11.58 -14.35 -4.61
N LEU A 246 -10.26 -14.52 -4.71
CA LEU A 246 -9.59 -14.80 -5.98
C LEU A 246 -10.00 -16.15 -6.58
N LEU A 247 -10.44 -17.10 -5.76
CA LEU A 247 -10.90 -18.42 -6.23
C LEU A 247 -12.16 -18.33 -7.10
N ALA A 248 -12.91 -17.23 -7.04
CA ALA A 248 -14.06 -16.99 -7.90
C ALA A 248 -13.66 -16.63 -9.36
N TYR A 249 -12.40 -16.31 -9.60
CA TYR A 249 -11.91 -15.93 -10.93
C TYR A 249 -11.30 -17.11 -11.65
N PRO A 250 -11.73 -17.39 -12.90
CA PRO A 250 -11.22 -18.53 -13.68
C PRO A 250 -9.70 -18.52 -13.87
N GLU A 251 -9.08 -17.33 -13.87
CA GLU A 251 -7.64 -17.15 -14.01
C GLU A 251 -6.86 -17.80 -12.86
N PHE A 252 -7.46 -17.93 -11.70
CA PHE A 252 -6.86 -18.59 -10.51
C PHE A 252 -7.29 -20.05 -10.33
N SER A 253 -7.99 -20.64 -11.32
CA SER A 253 -8.24 -22.08 -11.34
C SER A 253 -6.98 -22.89 -11.64
N ASP A 254 -5.95 -22.25 -12.23
CA ASP A 254 -4.63 -22.85 -12.39
C ASP A 254 -3.86 -22.77 -11.07
N PRO A 255 -3.40 -23.91 -10.51
CA PRO A 255 -2.64 -23.94 -9.26
C PRO A 255 -1.38 -23.07 -9.29
N LEU A 256 -0.72 -22.93 -10.44
CA LEU A 256 0.48 -22.10 -10.59
C LEU A 256 0.14 -20.63 -10.47
N ALA A 257 -0.92 -20.15 -11.12
CA ALA A 257 -1.39 -18.77 -11.01
C ALA A 257 -1.80 -18.44 -9.58
N LEU A 258 -2.53 -19.36 -8.92
CA LEU A 258 -2.94 -19.20 -7.52
C LEU A 258 -1.74 -19.13 -6.58
N THR A 259 -0.79 -20.06 -6.68
CA THR A 259 0.42 -20.08 -5.85
C THR A 259 1.25 -18.83 -6.03
N THR A 260 1.32 -18.32 -7.24
CA THR A 260 2.06 -17.11 -7.57
C THR A 260 1.41 -15.86 -6.96
N GLY A 261 0.09 -15.73 -7.07
CA GLY A 261 -0.68 -14.68 -6.43
C GLY A 261 -0.54 -14.72 -4.91
N LEU A 262 -0.62 -15.91 -4.32
CA LEU A 262 -0.43 -16.13 -2.88
C LEU A 262 0.98 -15.72 -2.43
N SER A 263 2.01 -16.14 -3.17
CA SER A 263 3.39 -15.77 -2.85
C SER A 263 3.62 -14.27 -2.84
N LEU A 264 3.03 -13.52 -3.77
CA LEU A 264 3.07 -12.07 -3.76
C LEU A 264 2.30 -11.50 -2.55
N PHE A 265 1.11 -12.03 -2.28
CA PHE A 265 0.22 -11.55 -1.23
C PHE A 265 0.77 -11.80 0.19
N GLU A 266 1.45 -12.92 0.42
CA GLU A 266 2.01 -13.28 1.72
C GLU A 266 3.38 -12.65 1.98
N ASN A 267 4.13 -12.30 0.95
CA ASN A 267 5.46 -11.75 1.10
C ASN A 267 5.44 -10.28 1.54
N SER A 268 5.65 -10.06 2.85
CA SER A 268 5.64 -8.73 3.46
C SER A 268 6.67 -7.78 2.86
N SER A 269 7.84 -8.28 2.45
CA SER A 269 8.90 -7.44 1.87
C SER A 269 8.50 -6.93 0.48
N HIS A 270 7.89 -7.78 -0.34
CA HIS A 270 7.40 -7.38 -1.67
C HIS A 270 6.24 -6.38 -1.57
N MET A 271 5.29 -6.65 -0.66
CA MET A 271 4.18 -5.73 -0.40
C MET A 271 4.68 -4.37 0.09
N ARG A 272 5.66 -4.35 0.99
CA ARG A 272 6.29 -3.11 1.47
C ARG A 272 6.87 -2.28 0.33
N LEU A 273 7.67 -2.89 -0.54
CA LEU A 273 8.29 -2.17 -1.65
C LEU A 273 7.22 -1.58 -2.58
N LEU A 274 6.22 -2.38 -2.94
CA LEU A 274 5.13 -1.98 -3.82
C LEU A 274 4.30 -0.83 -3.22
N LEU A 275 3.88 -0.97 -1.94
CA LEU A 275 3.11 0.06 -1.24
C LEU A 275 3.96 1.29 -0.93
N GLY A 276 5.25 1.10 -0.63
CA GLY A 276 6.21 2.19 -0.43
C GLY A 276 6.35 3.09 -1.65
N ASP A 277 6.38 2.50 -2.85
CA ASP A 277 6.39 3.26 -4.10
C ASP A 277 5.10 4.06 -4.29
N CYS A 278 3.95 3.50 -3.92
CA CYS A 278 2.67 4.19 -3.97
C CYS A 278 2.63 5.39 -2.99
N VAL A 279 3.10 5.20 -1.76
CA VAL A 279 3.17 6.25 -0.73
C VAL A 279 4.09 7.38 -1.16
N ARG A 280 5.27 7.05 -1.69
CA ARG A 280 6.27 8.03 -2.17
C ARG A 280 5.73 8.90 -3.30
N ASP A 281 5.02 8.30 -4.26
CA ASP A 281 4.44 9.02 -5.38
C ASP A 281 3.19 9.83 -4.99
N GLY A 282 2.58 9.51 -3.86
CA GLY A 282 1.43 10.22 -3.31
C GLY A 282 0.15 10.14 -4.15
N LYS A 283 0.04 9.16 -5.05
CA LYS A 283 -1.07 8.98 -6.00
C LYS A 283 -1.37 7.50 -6.25
N LEU A 284 -2.55 7.24 -6.83
CA LEU A 284 -2.93 5.90 -7.27
C LEU A 284 -1.91 5.34 -8.26
N ARG A 285 -1.50 4.10 -8.05
CA ARG A 285 -0.63 3.31 -8.93
C ARG A 285 -1.24 1.96 -9.24
N TYR A 286 -0.84 1.41 -10.37
CA TYR A 286 -1.20 0.05 -10.76
C TYR A 286 0.01 -0.67 -11.38
N TRP A 287 0.03 -1.97 -11.23
CA TRP A 287 1.04 -2.88 -11.79
C TRP A 287 0.31 -4.04 -12.44
N ILE A 288 0.57 -4.30 -13.70
CA ILE A 288 -0.13 -5.30 -14.50
C ILE A 288 0.88 -6.29 -15.07
N GLY A 289 0.73 -7.55 -14.69
CA GLY A 289 1.55 -8.63 -15.24
C GLY A 289 3.04 -8.42 -15.03
N LYS A 290 3.78 -8.12 -16.10
CA LYS A 290 5.23 -7.93 -16.06
C LYS A 290 5.71 -6.79 -15.16
N ASP A 291 4.86 -5.82 -14.83
CA ASP A 291 5.22 -4.73 -13.91
C ASP A 291 5.49 -5.23 -12.49
N LEU A 292 4.94 -6.39 -12.15
CA LEU A 292 5.18 -7.04 -10.86
C LEU A 292 6.52 -7.79 -10.79
N ALA A 293 7.22 -7.97 -11.90
CA ALA A 293 8.48 -8.73 -11.95
C ALA A 293 9.56 -8.24 -10.97
N PRO A 294 9.73 -6.92 -10.70
CA PRO A 294 10.68 -6.44 -9.69
C PRO A 294 10.33 -6.86 -8.26
N TYR A 295 9.06 -7.14 -7.99
CA TYR A 295 8.54 -7.51 -6.67
C TYR A 295 8.32 -9.02 -6.55
N ALA A 296 7.85 -9.67 -7.61
CA ALA A 296 7.63 -11.11 -7.66
C ALA A 296 7.71 -11.60 -9.12
N SER A 297 8.82 -12.20 -9.50
CA SER A 297 9.12 -12.58 -10.89
C SER A 297 8.09 -13.52 -11.54
N ALA A 298 7.37 -14.29 -10.74
CA ALA A 298 6.36 -15.23 -11.21
C ALA A 298 4.95 -14.62 -11.34
N ALA A 299 4.68 -13.42 -10.79
CA ALA A 299 3.33 -12.84 -10.68
C ALA A 299 2.77 -12.24 -12.00
N GLN A 300 3.17 -12.77 -13.15
CA GLN A 300 2.79 -12.22 -14.47
C GLN A 300 1.30 -12.35 -14.82
N GLY A 301 0.56 -13.23 -14.13
CA GLY A 301 -0.89 -13.39 -14.30
C GLY A 301 -1.72 -12.47 -13.40
N CYS A 302 -1.07 -11.72 -12.51
CA CYS A 302 -1.73 -10.90 -11.51
C CYS A 302 -1.65 -9.41 -11.87
N SER A 303 -2.53 -8.64 -11.24
CA SER A 303 -2.51 -7.19 -11.25
C SER A 303 -2.70 -6.65 -9.83
N VAL A 304 -2.02 -5.56 -9.53
CA VAL A 304 -2.17 -4.84 -8.26
C VAL A 304 -2.55 -3.40 -8.56
N ILE A 305 -3.49 -2.86 -7.80
CA ILE A 305 -3.82 -1.44 -7.79
C ILE A 305 -3.67 -0.96 -6.36
N ALA A 306 -2.96 0.13 -6.13
CA ALA A 306 -2.79 0.70 -4.81
C ALA A 306 -2.98 2.22 -4.83
N ILE A 307 -3.43 2.75 -3.68
CA ILE A 307 -3.63 4.18 -3.46
C ILE A 307 -3.13 4.55 -2.06
N PRO A 308 -2.46 5.69 -1.88
CA PRO A 308 -2.10 6.15 -0.55
C PRO A 308 -3.32 6.70 0.17
N TYR A 309 -3.39 6.50 1.49
CA TYR A 309 -4.29 7.22 2.37
C TYR A 309 -3.52 8.22 3.23
N ARG A 310 -4.19 9.26 3.72
CA ARG A 310 -3.53 10.41 4.33
C ARG A 310 -4.03 10.68 5.74
N ILE A 311 -3.19 11.35 6.53
CA ILE A 311 -3.57 12.00 7.78
C ILE A 311 -3.20 13.47 7.64
N GLY A 312 -4.21 14.33 7.61
CA GLY A 312 -3.99 15.72 7.20
C GLY A 312 -3.44 15.80 5.77
N GLN A 313 -2.26 16.38 5.60
CA GLN A 313 -1.61 16.50 4.28
C GLN A 313 -0.60 15.39 3.98
N MET A 314 -0.27 14.54 4.95
CA MET A 314 0.78 13.55 4.82
C MET A 314 0.23 12.19 4.39
N ALA A 315 0.91 11.55 3.46
CA ALA A 315 0.63 10.15 3.12
C ALA A 315 1.00 9.28 4.32
N ALA A 316 0.00 8.59 4.84
CA ALA A 316 0.09 7.85 6.10
C ALA A 316 0.29 6.35 5.90
N GLY A 317 -0.02 5.87 4.75
CA GLY A 317 0.10 4.50 4.33
C GLY A 317 -0.54 4.31 2.96
N ALA A 318 -0.70 3.08 2.54
CA ALA A 318 -1.38 2.74 1.30
C ALA A 318 -2.29 1.53 1.48
N VAL A 319 -3.32 1.48 0.67
CA VAL A 319 -4.19 0.34 0.49
C VAL A 319 -4.07 -0.15 -0.95
N GLY A 320 -4.13 -1.44 -1.13
CA GLY A 320 -4.11 -2.06 -2.45
C GLY A 320 -5.02 -3.27 -2.56
N ILE A 321 -5.34 -3.60 -3.78
CA ILE A 321 -6.08 -4.80 -4.15
C ILE A 321 -5.25 -5.62 -5.13
N LEU A 322 -5.33 -6.93 -4.99
CA LEU A 322 -4.71 -7.91 -5.87
C LEU A 322 -5.80 -8.72 -6.57
N GLY A 323 -5.66 -8.90 -7.86
CA GLY A 323 -6.55 -9.72 -8.67
C GLY A 323 -5.88 -10.21 -9.96
N PRO A 324 -6.65 -10.79 -10.90
CA PRO A 324 -6.16 -11.15 -12.22
C PRO A 324 -5.86 -9.88 -13.04
N CYS A 325 -5.13 -10.01 -14.15
CA CYS A 325 -4.93 -8.86 -15.06
C CYS A 325 -6.26 -8.34 -15.64
N ARG A 326 -7.29 -9.16 -15.70
CA ARG A 326 -8.64 -8.79 -16.11
C ARG A 326 -9.44 -8.20 -14.95
N MET A 327 -9.21 -6.92 -14.66
CA MET A 327 -9.90 -6.17 -13.60
C MET A 327 -10.70 -5.00 -14.20
N PRO A 328 -11.86 -4.64 -13.64
CA PRO A 328 -12.63 -3.47 -14.07
C PRO A 328 -11.96 -2.17 -13.58
N TYR A 329 -10.81 -1.81 -14.16
CA TYR A 329 -9.93 -0.73 -13.72
C TYR A 329 -10.66 0.58 -13.45
N ARG A 330 -11.55 1.01 -14.38
CA ARG A 330 -12.33 2.24 -14.24
C ARG A 330 -13.13 2.27 -12.93
N LYS A 331 -13.86 1.19 -12.65
CA LYS A 331 -14.67 1.07 -11.43
C LYS A 331 -13.78 1.02 -10.18
N LEU A 332 -12.71 0.24 -10.23
CA LEU A 332 -11.80 0.06 -9.10
C LEU A 332 -11.04 1.34 -8.76
N PHE A 333 -10.63 2.14 -9.74
CA PHE A 333 -9.98 3.43 -9.50
C PHE A 333 -10.91 4.38 -8.76
N VAL A 334 -12.19 4.42 -9.10
CA VAL A 334 -13.18 5.24 -8.40
C VAL A 334 -13.40 4.74 -6.97
N ILE A 335 -13.63 3.44 -6.79
CA ILE A 335 -13.81 2.85 -5.47
C ILE A 335 -12.61 3.11 -4.56
N LEU A 336 -11.39 2.90 -5.06
CA LEU A 336 -10.17 3.13 -4.27
C LEU A 336 -9.96 4.60 -3.92
N ASN A 337 -10.28 5.54 -4.81
CA ASN A 337 -10.21 6.97 -4.49
C ASN A 337 -11.20 7.33 -3.37
N GLN A 338 -12.46 6.92 -3.47
CA GLN A 338 -13.47 7.14 -2.43
C GLN A 338 -13.06 6.50 -1.10
N PHE A 339 -12.58 5.26 -1.15
CA PHE A 339 -12.10 4.54 0.03
C PHE A 339 -10.93 5.26 0.71
N SER A 340 -9.93 5.70 -0.07
CA SER A 340 -8.80 6.48 0.44
C SER A 340 -9.27 7.77 1.13
N ASP A 341 -10.23 8.48 0.55
CA ASP A 341 -10.79 9.70 1.11
C ASP A 341 -11.52 9.44 2.43
N VAL A 342 -12.33 8.40 2.50
CA VAL A 342 -13.07 8.00 3.71
C VAL A 342 -12.10 7.64 4.84
N ILE A 343 -11.13 6.75 4.58
CA ILE A 343 -10.11 6.40 5.58
C ILE A 343 -9.34 7.63 6.04
N SER A 344 -8.88 8.46 5.12
CA SER A 344 -8.10 9.65 5.43
C SER A 344 -8.87 10.63 6.33
N LYS A 345 -10.14 10.87 6.02
CA LYS A 345 -11.03 11.74 6.83
C LYS A 345 -11.27 11.14 8.21
N THR A 346 -11.59 9.85 8.31
CA THR A 346 -11.90 9.18 9.57
C THR A 346 -10.70 9.07 10.47
N LEU A 347 -9.52 8.71 9.94
CA LEU A 347 -8.27 8.70 10.69
C LEU A 347 -7.90 10.09 11.21
N THR A 348 -7.99 11.11 10.36
CA THR A 348 -7.70 12.50 10.77
C THR A 348 -8.64 12.95 11.88
N LYS A 349 -9.96 12.69 11.75
CA LYS A 349 -10.95 13.02 12.79
C LYS A 349 -10.66 12.27 14.10
N SER A 350 -10.32 10.99 14.03
CA SER A 350 -10.02 10.16 15.20
C SER A 350 -8.79 10.67 15.94
N LEU A 351 -7.71 10.99 15.24
CA LEU A 351 -6.50 11.54 15.84
C LEU A 351 -6.76 12.89 16.54
N VAL A 352 -7.52 13.78 15.91
CA VAL A 352 -7.89 15.06 16.53
C VAL A 352 -8.78 14.85 17.75
N LYS A 353 -9.82 14.00 17.66
CA LYS A 353 -10.76 13.73 18.74
C LYS A 353 -10.09 13.13 19.98
N PHE A 354 -9.10 12.25 19.79
CA PHE A 354 -8.39 11.60 20.90
C PHE A 354 -7.14 12.35 21.34
N LYS A 355 -6.90 13.56 20.82
CA LYS A 355 -5.70 14.39 21.10
C LYS A 355 -4.39 13.63 20.86
N LEU A 356 -4.39 12.72 19.92
CA LEU A 356 -3.19 12.10 19.41
C LEU A 356 -2.47 13.15 18.56
N SER A 357 -1.44 13.76 19.12
CA SER A 357 -0.71 14.82 18.42
C SER A 357 0.15 14.21 17.31
N PHE A 358 -0.25 14.46 16.08
CA PHE A 358 0.58 14.25 14.91
C PHE A 358 1.64 15.34 14.88
N ARG A 359 2.82 15.07 15.42
CA ARG A 359 3.95 15.97 15.25
C ARG A 359 4.67 15.61 13.96
N GLN A 360 4.71 16.55 13.02
CA GLN A 360 5.69 16.47 11.94
C GLN A 360 7.08 16.44 12.59
N PRO A 361 7.91 15.42 12.35
CA PRO A 361 9.32 15.58 12.61
C PRO A 361 9.79 16.71 11.68
N SER A 362 10.41 17.73 12.25
CA SER A 362 11.19 18.65 11.45
C SER A 362 12.24 17.80 10.75
N VAL A 363 12.24 17.79 9.42
CA VAL A 363 13.28 17.19 8.58
C VAL A 363 14.55 18.02 8.80
N SER A 364 15.18 17.79 9.92
CA SER A 364 16.55 18.19 10.15
C SER A 364 17.32 16.93 10.51
N SER A 365 18.27 16.59 9.67
CA SER A 365 19.30 15.55 9.87
C SER A 365 20.08 15.71 11.20
N SER A 366 19.66 16.63 12.05
CA SER A 366 20.24 16.97 13.35
C SER A 366 19.59 16.29 14.56
N THR A 367 18.53 15.49 14.41
CA THR A 367 17.76 14.96 15.55
C THR A 367 18.23 13.61 16.09
N LEU A 368 19.14 12.92 15.41
CA LEU A 368 19.85 11.83 16.06
C LEU A 368 21.00 12.43 16.88
N THR A 369 20.99 12.24 18.20
CA THR A 369 22.13 12.61 19.03
C THR A 369 23.38 11.88 18.53
N HIS A 370 24.56 12.45 18.75
CA HIS A 370 25.84 11.84 18.36
C HIS A 370 25.98 10.40 18.89
N GLU A 371 25.40 10.10 20.05
CA GLU A 371 25.35 8.77 20.65
C GLU A 371 24.42 7.80 19.89
N GLN A 372 23.28 8.27 19.40
CA GLN A 372 22.36 7.45 18.60
C GLN A 372 22.95 7.09 17.24
N ARG A 373 23.69 8.00 16.61
CA ARG A 373 24.45 7.71 15.38
C ARG A 373 25.53 6.65 15.64
N ALA A 374 26.29 6.79 16.72
CA ALA A 374 27.33 5.83 17.09
C ALA A 374 26.77 4.42 17.35
N ILE A 375 25.57 4.30 17.95
CA ILE A 375 24.90 3.01 18.17
C ILE A 375 24.48 2.37 16.84
N VAL A 376 23.94 3.16 15.92
CA VAL A 376 23.51 2.70 14.59
C VAL A 376 24.71 2.24 13.77
N GLU A 377 25.81 3.01 13.77
CA GLU A 377 27.06 2.67 13.08
C GLU A 377 27.71 1.41 13.67
N LYS A 378 27.76 1.29 14.99
CA LYS A 378 28.35 0.16 15.71
C LYS A 378 27.64 -1.16 15.44
N ASN A 379 26.34 -1.13 15.14
CA ASN A 379 25.52 -2.30 14.84
C ASN A 379 25.32 -2.54 13.34
N ASN A 380 26.05 -1.84 12.47
CA ASN A 380 25.99 -1.98 11.00
C ASN A 380 24.57 -1.75 10.42
N ILE A 381 23.76 -0.94 11.08
CA ILE A 381 22.42 -0.56 10.66
C ILE A 381 22.57 0.61 9.67
N LYS A 382 22.39 0.35 8.37
CA LYS A 382 22.35 1.41 7.36
C LYS A 382 21.08 2.23 7.53
N LEU A 383 21.20 3.44 8.06
CA LEU A 383 20.15 4.45 7.88
C LEU A 383 20.09 4.80 6.40
N LEU A 384 18.91 4.65 5.80
CA LEU A 384 18.66 5.16 4.45
C LEU A 384 18.76 6.70 4.52
N GLU A 385 19.88 7.24 4.07
CA GLU A 385 19.99 8.67 3.83
C GLU A 385 18.99 9.05 2.73
N ILE A 386 18.01 9.83 3.11
CA ILE A 386 17.18 10.55 2.14
C ILE A 386 18.09 11.65 1.60
N LYS A 387 18.57 11.46 0.37
CA LYS A 387 19.19 12.56 -0.38
C LYS A 387 18.11 13.57 -0.73
N ASP A 388 18.41 14.84 -0.41
CA ASP A 388 17.66 16.04 -0.78
C ASP A 388 17.23 16.09 -2.26
#